data_64c9a8418e39a523d41ffffae36040b1
#
_entry.id   64c9a8418e39a523d41ffffae36040b1
#
_cell.length_a   1.000
_cell.length_b   1.000
_cell.length_c   1.000
_cell.angle_alpha   90.00
_cell.angle_beta   90.00
_cell.angle_gamma   90.00
#
_symmetry.space_group_name_H-M   'P 1'
#
loop_
_entity.id
_entity.type
_entity.pdbx_description
1 polymer ?
#
loop_
_entity_poly.entity_id
_entity_poly.type
_entity_poly.pdbx_seq_one_letter_code
_entity_poly.pdbx_strand_id
1 'polypeptide(L)'
;MDEGYLDIGGNKIWYSVYGKEKKNTPILVAHGGPGFSSMPEVVSEFAEQRPVYFYDQLGSRRSDKAKSKDDYSVEYFVAELEGVIKALQFTDIILMGFSWGCGLIGSYMLEKKPASVKALILSAPLLSTSLWDRDQREHITKMPSAMIKAIENGERSGDYTGEYQTAMMAYYNRHVCRLNPWPDSLLEALDGLNMDVYQTMWGPSEFTVTGKLKDFDLYPRLHEITIPVLLTCGDNDEAGVKTLKDFQMAFPQAQMAVIPNASHLHQIEQPQIYKIVVNEFLKNQ
;
A
#
# COMPACT_ATOMS: atom_id res chain seq x y z
N MET A 1 11.10 -11.89 17.33
CA MET A 1 10.04 -10.90 17.05
C MET A 1 9.62 -10.27 18.38
N ASP A 2 9.57 -8.95 18.45
CA ASP A 2 8.98 -8.19 19.56
C ASP A 2 7.75 -7.46 19.02
N GLU A 3 6.75 -7.25 19.86
CA GLU A 3 5.55 -6.47 19.51
C GLU A 3 5.06 -5.65 20.72
N GLY A 4 4.22 -4.66 20.45
CA GLY A 4 3.65 -3.82 21.49
C GLY A 4 2.69 -2.78 20.93
N TYR A 5 2.39 -1.80 21.78
CA TYR A 5 1.53 -0.67 21.42
C TYR A 5 2.24 0.66 21.68
N LEU A 6 2.06 1.58 20.76
CA LEU A 6 2.46 2.98 20.89
C LEU A 6 1.21 3.82 21.20
N ASP A 7 1.33 4.81 22.07
CA ASP A 7 0.28 5.83 22.24
C ASP A 7 0.55 6.96 21.24
N ILE A 8 -0.32 7.05 20.23
CA ILE A 8 -0.22 8.08 19.19
C ILE A 8 -1.50 8.89 19.20
N GLY A 9 -1.41 10.10 19.71
CA GLY A 9 -2.57 10.99 19.79
C GLY A 9 -3.72 10.45 20.67
N GLY A 10 -3.39 9.60 21.67
CA GLY A 10 -4.36 8.98 22.58
C GLY A 10 -5.00 7.70 22.03
N ASN A 11 -4.52 7.18 20.89
CA ASN A 11 -4.90 5.88 20.35
C ASN A 11 -3.75 4.88 20.50
N LYS A 12 -4.06 3.64 20.80
CA LYS A 12 -3.11 2.54 20.83
C LYS A 12 -2.86 2.02 19.42
N ILE A 13 -1.66 2.22 18.92
CA ILE A 13 -1.22 1.76 17.61
C ILE A 13 -0.30 0.56 17.80
N TRP A 14 -0.70 -0.59 17.28
CA TRP A 14 0.08 -1.82 17.35
C TRP A 14 1.31 -1.73 16.44
N TYR A 15 2.42 -2.27 16.91
CA TYR A 15 3.62 -2.47 16.11
C TYR A 15 4.28 -3.81 16.41
N SER A 16 5.09 -4.29 15.47
CA SER A 16 6.02 -5.40 15.67
C SER A 16 7.37 -5.10 15.02
N VAL A 17 8.41 -5.78 15.52
CA VAL A 17 9.76 -5.69 14.95
C VAL A 17 10.41 -7.06 14.84
N TYR A 18 11.04 -7.29 13.71
CA TYR A 18 11.89 -8.45 13.42
C TYR A 18 13.33 -7.96 13.25
N GLY A 19 14.31 -8.76 13.70
CA GLY A 19 15.74 -8.41 13.58
C GLY A 19 16.16 -7.15 14.33
N LYS A 20 15.55 -6.86 15.49
CA LYS A 20 15.82 -5.65 16.29
C LYS A 20 17.28 -5.48 16.67
N GLU A 21 18.03 -6.58 16.78
CA GLU A 21 19.45 -6.61 17.11
C GLU A 21 20.36 -6.19 15.94
N LYS A 22 19.84 -6.07 14.74
CA LYS A 22 20.60 -5.68 13.54
C LYS A 22 20.92 -4.18 13.57
N LYS A 23 21.98 -3.79 12.85
CA LYS A 23 22.53 -2.43 12.92
C LYS A 23 22.38 -1.61 11.65
N ASN A 24 21.97 -2.23 10.54
CA ASN A 24 21.71 -1.50 9.29
C ASN A 24 20.46 -0.63 9.45
N THR A 25 20.33 0.39 8.62
CA THR A 25 19.17 1.30 8.60
C THR A 25 17.85 0.50 8.61
N PRO A 26 16.98 0.71 9.62
CA PRO A 26 15.73 -0.03 9.75
C PRO A 26 14.76 0.30 8.62
N ILE A 27 13.85 -0.66 8.35
CA ILE A 27 12.69 -0.45 7.50
C ILE A 27 11.45 -0.30 8.38
N LEU A 28 10.60 0.70 8.11
CA LEU A 28 9.23 0.78 8.61
C LEU A 28 8.26 0.55 7.46
N VAL A 29 7.38 -0.42 7.64
CA VAL A 29 6.40 -0.85 6.63
C VAL A 29 5.05 -0.19 6.89
N ALA A 30 4.52 0.50 5.89
CA ALA A 30 3.15 1.02 5.84
C ALA A 30 2.31 0.12 4.92
N HIS A 31 1.30 -0.55 5.50
CA HIS A 31 0.42 -1.46 4.78
C HIS A 31 -0.57 -0.72 3.86
N GLY A 32 -1.15 -1.46 2.92
CA GLY A 32 -2.17 -0.99 1.98
C GLY A 32 -3.58 -0.90 2.58
N GLY A 33 -4.56 -0.86 1.74
CA GLY A 33 -5.98 -0.68 2.04
C GLY A 33 -6.46 0.66 1.50
N PRO A 34 -6.83 1.64 2.34
CA PRO A 34 -6.75 1.77 3.83
C PRO A 34 -7.61 0.77 4.61
N GLY A 35 -7.27 0.55 5.88
CA GLY A 35 -8.04 -0.35 6.75
C GLY A 35 -7.66 -1.84 6.66
N PHE A 36 -6.68 -2.18 5.82
CA PHE A 36 -6.07 -3.51 5.79
C PHE A 36 -5.24 -3.73 7.07
N SER A 37 -4.40 -4.74 7.12
CA SER A 37 -3.46 -4.94 8.22
C SER A 37 -2.07 -5.25 7.70
N SER A 38 -1.06 -5.06 8.53
CA SER A 38 0.28 -5.52 8.21
C SER A 38 0.30 -7.04 8.06
N MET A 39 1.06 -7.52 7.07
CA MET A 39 1.36 -8.93 6.82
C MET A 39 2.87 -9.13 6.99
N PRO A 40 3.38 -9.26 8.24
CA PRO A 40 4.82 -9.30 8.49
C PRO A 40 5.53 -10.44 7.77
N GLU A 41 4.89 -11.59 7.62
CA GLU A 41 5.43 -12.80 6.96
C GLU A 41 5.85 -12.54 5.52
N VAL A 42 5.27 -11.54 4.86
CA VAL A 42 5.53 -11.24 3.45
C VAL A 42 6.91 -10.63 3.21
N VAL A 43 7.38 -9.80 4.14
CA VAL A 43 8.67 -9.08 3.99
C VAL A 43 9.56 -9.13 5.23
N SER A 44 9.20 -9.91 6.26
CA SER A 44 10.03 -10.08 7.45
C SER A 44 11.39 -10.72 7.17
N GLU A 45 11.57 -11.37 6.03
CA GLU A 45 12.86 -11.95 5.62
C GLU A 45 13.97 -10.91 5.46
N PHE A 46 13.66 -9.63 5.22
CA PHE A 46 14.66 -8.54 5.23
C PHE A 46 15.27 -8.34 6.62
N ALA A 47 14.64 -8.88 7.67
CA ALA A 47 15.17 -8.88 9.03
C ALA A 47 16.42 -9.72 9.24
N GLU A 48 16.83 -10.51 8.26
CA GLU A 48 18.14 -11.17 8.25
C GLU A 48 19.29 -10.14 8.26
N GLN A 49 19.07 -8.95 7.70
CA GLN A 49 20.11 -7.93 7.51
C GLN A 49 19.87 -6.65 8.31
N ARG A 50 18.64 -6.26 8.57
CA ARG A 50 18.24 -5.00 9.21
C ARG A 50 16.97 -5.13 10.03
N PRO A 51 16.70 -4.24 11.01
CA PRO A 51 15.40 -4.25 11.68
C PRO A 51 14.28 -3.95 10.70
N VAL A 52 13.18 -4.72 10.76
CA VAL A 52 11.97 -4.47 9.97
C VAL A 52 10.80 -4.28 10.92
N TYR A 53 10.25 -3.08 10.92
CA TYR A 53 9.13 -2.67 11.74
C TYR A 53 7.84 -2.66 10.92
N PHE A 54 6.78 -3.12 11.53
CA PHE A 54 5.42 -3.09 11.03
C PHE A 54 4.55 -2.34 12.01
N TYR A 55 3.53 -1.66 11.54
CA TYR A 55 2.48 -1.13 12.41
C TYR A 55 1.13 -1.27 11.69
N ASP A 56 0.08 -1.43 12.45
CA ASP A 56 -1.28 -1.36 11.94
C ASP A 56 -1.77 0.07 12.10
N GLN A 57 -2.18 0.69 10.99
CA GLN A 57 -2.75 2.04 10.99
C GLN A 57 -4.04 2.08 11.81
N LEU A 58 -4.46 3.25 12.29
CA LEU A 58 -5.71 3.42 13.04
C LEU A 58 -6.88 2.78 12.29
N GLY A 59 -7.67 2.01 13.02
CA GLY A 59 -8.79 1.27 12.45
C GLY A 59 -8.41 -0.09 11.90
N SER A 60 -7.14 -0.41 11.73
CA SER A 60 -6.68 -1.70 11.25
C SER A 60 -6.56 -2.70 12.40
N ARG A 61 -6.87 -3.94 12.14
CA ARG A 61 -7.00 -5.15 12.99
C ARG A 61 -6.60 -5.01 14.47
N ARG A 62 -5.31 -4.71 14.79
CA ARG A 62 -4.73 -4.71 16.14
C ARG A 62 -4.68 -3.32 16.79
N SER A 63 -4.82 -2.28 15.98
CA SER A 63 -4.83 -0.89 16.46
C SER A 63 -6.24 -0.44 16.87
N ASP A 64 -6.32 0.61 17.68
CA ASP A 64 -7.59 1.22 18.06
C ASP A 64 -8.38 1.68 16.82
N LYS A 65 -9.69 1.83 16.98
CA LYS A 65 -10.57 2.43 15.97
C LYS A 65 -10.76 3.90 16.25
N ALA A 66 -10.93 4.71 15.20
CA ALA A 66 -11.32 6.10 15.37
C ALA A 66 -12.67 6.22 16.08
N LYS A 67 -12.89 7.33 16.78
CA LYS A 67 -14.17 7.63 17.45
C LYS A 67 -15.27 7.95 16.46
N SER A 68 -14.92 8.52 15.32
CA SER A 68 -15.81 8.80 14.19
C SER A 68 -15.15 8.35 12.89
N LYS A 69 -15.96 7.89 11.91
CA LYS A 69 -15.48 7.62 10.56
C LYS A 69 -14.88 8.86 9.89
N ASP A 70 -15.35 10.05 10.28
CA ASP A 70 -14.84 11.32 9.76
C ASP A 70 -13.41 11.62 10.17
N ASP A 71 -12.91 10.97 11.24
CA ASP A 71 -11.52 11.11 11.68
C ASP A 71 -10.53 10.41 10.74
N TYR A 72 -10.97 9.43 9.93
CA TYR A 72 -10.11 8.83 8.92
C TYR A 72 -9.86 9.83 7.78
N SER A 73 -8.63 10.31 7.67
CA SER A 73 -8.19 11.24 6.61
C SER A 73 -6.70 11.08 6.31
N VAL A 74 -6.26 11.61 5.18
CA VAL A 74 -4.84 11.61 4.79
C VAL A 74 -4.01 12.32 5.86
N GLU A 75 -4.47 13.47 6.32
CA GLU A 75 -3.79 14.31 7.32
C GLU A 75 -3.63 13.56 8.65
N TYR A 76 -4.68 12.82 9.07
CA TYR A 76 -4.60 11.99 10.27
C TYR A 76 -3.53 10.90 10.13
N PHE A 77 -3.57 10.13 9.04
CA PHE A 77 -2.62 9.04 8.83
C PHE A 77 -1.17 9.54 8.66
N VAL A 78 -0.98 10.73 8.07
CA VAL A 78 0.34 11.39 8.00
C VAL A 78 0.83 11.77 9.41
N ALA A 79 -0.03 12.32 10.25
CA ALA A 79 0.31 12.66 11.64
C ALA A 79 0.59 11.39 12.47
N GLU A 80 -0.17 10.31 12.25
CA GLU A 80 0.05 9.01 12.87
C GLU A 80 1.41 8.43 12.49
N LEU A 81 1.76 8.39 11.19
CA LEU A 81 3.06 7.90 10.73
C LEU A 81 4.21 8.70 11.34
N GLU A 82 4.08 10.03 11.39
CA GLU A 82 5.06 10.89 12.07
C GLU A 82 5.18 10.53 13.56
N GLY A 83 4.06 10.29 14.23
CA GLY A 83 4.00 9.88 15.64
C GLY A 83 4.68 8.53 15.87
N VAL A 84 4.43 7.54 15.01
CA VAL A 84 5.07 6.22 15.06
C VAL A 84 6.59 6.34 14.90
N ILE A 85 7.06 7.11 13.90
CA ILE A 85 8.48 7.35 13.66
C ILE A 85 9.15 7.98 14.90
N LYS A 86 8.51 8.99 15.51
CA LYS A 86 9.00 9.65 16.71
C LYS A 86 9.00 8.74 17.93
N ALA A 87 7.93 7.97 18.16
CA ALA A 87 7.80 7.07 19.30
C ALA A 87 8.82 5.92 19.26
N LEU A 88 9.16 5.42 18.07
CA LEU A 88 10.18 4.41 17.84
C LEU A 88 11.61 5.01 17.82
N GLN A 89 11.76 6.33 17.94
CA GLN A 89 13.03 7.06 18.03
C GLN A 89 14.00 6.82 16.87
N PHE A 90 13.46 6.69 15.64
CA PHE A 90 14.32 6.53 14.47
C PHE A 90 15.11 7.79 14.18
N THR A 91 16.44 7.64 14.02
CA THR A 91 17.35 8.68 13.54
C THR A 91 17.49 8.62 12.02
N ASP A 92 17.62 7.41 11.49
CA ASP A 92 17.64 7.09 10.07
C ASP A 92 16.68 5.94 9.80
N ILE A 93 15.92 6.00 8.71
CA ILE A 93 14.90 5.01 8.38
C ILE A 93 14.68 4.91 6.88
N ILE A 94 14.34 3.71 6.42
CA ILE A 94 13.78 3.45 5.09
C ILE A 94 12.28 3.22 5.25
N LEU A 95 11.47 3.89 4.45
CA LEU A 95 10.03 3.65 4.44
C LEU A 95 9.67 2.71 3.29
N MET A 96 8.92 1.66 3.60
CA MET A 96 8.41 0.70 2.63
C MET A 96 6.88 0.75 2.65
N GLY A 97 6.27 1.03 1.50
CA GLY A 97 4.82 1.11 1.35
C GLY A 97 4.28 0.10 0.36
N PHE A 98 3.04 -0.31 0.57
CA PHE A 98 2.26 -1.13 -0.36
C PHE A 98 0.96 -0.40 -0.69
N SER A 99 0.62 -0.25 -2.00
CA SER A 99 -0.66 0.35 -2.43
C SER A 99 -0.92 1.72 -1.78
N TRP A 100 -1.99 1.89 -1.02
CA TRP A 100 -2.28 3.07 -0.18
C TRP A 100 -1.12 3.46 0.73
N GLY A 101 -0.40 2.50 1.30
CA GLY A 101 0.78 2.79 2.13
C GLY A 101 1.84 3.62 1.40
N CYS A 102 1.93 3.50 0.06
CA CYS A 102 2.79 4.37 -0.75
C CYS A 102 2.27 5.81 -0.82
N GLY A 103 0.95 5.98 -0.95
CA GLY A 103 0.30 7.30 -0.91
C GLY A 103 0.48 7.98 0.43
N LEU A 104 0.35 7.23 1.52
CA LEU A 104 0.62 7.71 2.88
C LEU A 104 2.07 8.18 3.03
N ILE A 105 3.04 7.37 2.62
CA ILE A 105 4.47 7.71 2.66
C ILE A 105 4.75 8.94 1.78
N GLY A 106 4.22 8.98 0.55
CA GLY A 106 4.37 10.11 -0.35
C GLY A 106 3.84 11.40 0.26
N SER A 107 2.64 11.38 0.86
CA SER A 107 2.05 12.51 1.57
C SER A 107 2.93 12.96 2.74
N TYR A 108 3.39 12.02 3.56
CA TYR A 108 4.30 12.32 4.66
C TYR A 108 5.59 13.01 4.19
N MET A 109 6.22 12.49 3.14
CA MET A 109 7.44 13.08 2.56
C MET A 109 7.22 14.50 2.05
N LEU A 110 6.11 14.76 1.37
CA LEU A 110 5.80 16.07 0.78
C LEU A 110 5.40 17.11 1.84
N GLU A 111 4.71 16.70 2.89
CA GLU A 111 4.22 17.60 3.94
C GLU A 111 5.28 17.87 5.02
N LYS A 112 5.98 16.84 5.47
CA LYS A 112 6.89 16.93 6.63
C LYS A 112 8.35 17.10 6.24
N LYS A 113 8.75 16.71 5.03
CA LYS A 113 10.15 16.78 4.52
C LYS A 113 11.17 16.23 5.53
N PRO A 114 10.97 15.00 6.04
CA PRO A 114 11.74 14.46 7.15
C PRO A 114 13.18 14.13 6.71
N ALA A 115 14.18 14.69 7.39
CA ALA A 115 15.60 14.40 7.11
C ALA A 115 16.03 12.97 7.53
N SER A 116 15.25 12.32 8.39
CA SER A 116 15.50 10.96 8.86
C SER A 116 15.22 9.88 7.81
N VAL A 117 14.40 10.15 6.80
CA VAL A 117 14.08 9.16 5.76
C VAL A 117 15.18 9.16 4.70
N LYS A 118 15.83 8.01 4.49
CA LYS A 118 16.98 7.87 3.60
C LYS A 118 16.62 7.31 2.23
N ALA A 119 15.62 6.46 2.16
CA ALA A 119 15.13 5.88 0.91
C ALA A 119 13.67 5.46 1.03
N LEU A 120 13.01 5.29 -0.11
CA LEU A 120 11.65 4.78 -0.21
C LEU A 120 11.61 3.49 -1.04
N ILE A 121 10.78 2.54 -0.63
CA ILE A 121 10.40 1.36 -1.41
C ILE A 121 8.88 1.42 -1.55
N LEU A 122 8.41 1.66 -2.76
CA LEU A 122 7.00 1.88 -3.06
C LEU A 122 6.52 0.76 -4.00
N SER A 123 5.77 -0.18 -3.45
CA SER A 123 5.30 -1.39 -4.12
C SER A 123 3.83 -1.26 -4.52
N ALA A 124 3.52 -1.44 -5.82
CA ALA A 124 2.20 -1.25 -6.39
C ALA A 124 1.55 0.09 -5.99
N PRO A 125 2.23 1.24 -6.25
CA PRO A 125 1.94 2.48 -5.56
C PRO A 125 0.66 3.18 -6.02
N LEU A 126 -0.22 3.51 -5.07
CA LEU A 126 -1.28 4.51 -5.24
C LEU A 126 -0.69 5.90 -4.94
N LEU A 127 -0.32 6.66 -5.97
CA LEU A 127 0.17 8.05 -5.84
C LEU A 127 -0.73 9.07 -6.57
N SER A 128 -1.69 8.60 -7.37
CA SER A 128 -2.66 9.43 -8.08
C SER A 128 -3.91 8.59 -8.38
N THR A 129 -5.04 8.98 -7.82
CA THR A 129 -6.31 8.29 -8.05
C THR A 129 -6.77 8.42 -9.50
N SER A 130 -6.50 9.54 -10.16
CA SER A 130 -6.87 9.71 -11.57
C SER A 130 -6.10 8.77 -12.50
N LEU A 131 -4.80 8.53 -12.22
CA LEU A 131 -4.00 7.56 -12.98
C LEU A 131 -4.40 6.12 -12.63
N TRP A 132 -4.70 5.85 -11.36
CA TRP A 132 -5.24 4.57 -10.91
C TRP A 132 -6.56 4.24 -11.63
N ASP A 133 -7.55 5.14 -11.61
CA ASP A 133 -8.85 4.93 -12.28
C ASP A 133 -8.67 4.69 -13.79
N ARG A 134 -7.79 5.43 -14.44
CA ARG A 134 -7.47 5.22 -15.85
C ARG A 134 -7.04 3.77 -16.12
N ASP A 135 -6.12 3.24 -15.32
CA ASP A 135 -5.60 1.89 -15.48
C ASP A 135 -6.68 0.83 -15.17
N GLN A 136 -7.49 1.07 -14.13
CA GLN A 136 -8.65 0.23 -13.80
C GLN A 136 -9.63 0.15 -14.97
N ARG A 137 -10.00 1.30 -15.57
CA ARG A 137 -10.91 1.33 -16.71
C ARG A 137 -10.32 0.59 -17.91
N GLU A 138 -9.02 0.73 -18.17
CA GLU A 138 -8.37 -0.03 -19.25
C GLU A 138 -8.45 -1.54 -19.00
N HIS A 139 -8.22 -2.01 -17.78
CA HIS A 139 -8.34 -3.43 -17.43
C HIS A 139 -9.77 -3.93 -17.54
N ILE A 140 -10.77 -3.16 -17.08
CA ILE A 140 -12.19 -3.52 -17.16
C ILE A 140 -12.63 -3.70 -18.61
N THR A 141 -12.16 -2.87 -19.56
CA THR A 141 -12.52 -3.03 -21.00
C THR A 141 -12.09 -4.37 -21.59
N LYS A 142 -11.14 -5.07 -20.96
CA LYS A 142 -10.63 -6.38 -21.41
C LYS A 142 -11.38 -7.55 -20.75
N MET A 143 -12.37 -7.28 -19.90
CA MET A 143 -13.20 -8.30 -19.25
C MET A 143 -14.34 -8.78 -20.17
N PRO A 144 -14.98 -9.94 -19.89
CA PRO A 144 -16.19 -10.38 -20.59
C PRO A 144 -17.30 -9.31 -20.48
N SER A 145 -18.06 -9.13 -21.56
CA SER A 145 -19.07 -8.06 -21.65
C SER A 145 -20.15 -8.11 -20.56
N ALA A 146 -20.51 -9.31 -20.08
CA ALA A 146 -21.44 -9.46 -18.95
C ALA A 146 -20.87 -8.88 -17.65
N MET A 147 -19.55 -9.06 -17.40
CA MET A 147 -18.89 -8.53 -16.21
C MET A 147 -18.73 -7.00 -16.29
N ILE A 148 -18.40 -6.47 -17.48
CA ILE A 148 -18.37 -5.01 -17.71
C ILE A 148 -19.72 -4.40 -17.35
N LYS A 149 -20.81 -4.97 -17.88
CA LYS A 149 -22.19 -4.50 -17.59
C LYS A 149 -22.54 -4.61 -16.10
N ALA A 150 -22.11 -5.67 -15.41
CA ALA A 150 -22.35 -5.83 -13.99
C ALA A 150 -21.66 -4.72 -13.17
N ILE A 151 -20.41 -4.37 -13.52
CA ILE A 151 -19.67 -3.27 -12.90
C ILE A 151 -20.40 -1.93 -13.18
N GLU A 152 -20.72 -1.62 -14.43
CA GLU A 152 -21.40 -0.38 -14.82
C GLU A 152 -22.76 -0.23 -14.13
N ASN A 153 -23.52 -1.34 -14.01
CA ASN A 153 -24.82 -1.35 -13.34
C ASN A 153 -24.66 -1.08 -11.81
N GLY A 154 -23.71 -1.75 -11.17
CA GLY A 154 -23.43 -1.55 -9.74
C GLY A 154 -23.01 -0.11 -9.45
N GLU A 155 -22.09 0.45 -10.25
CA GLU A 155 -21.64 1.83 -10.11
C GLU A 155 -22.79 2.86 -10.31
N ARG A 156 -23.70 2.59 -11.24
CA ARG A 156 -24.85 3.47 -11.52
C ARG A 156 -25.94 3.40 -10.45
N SER A 157 -26.19 2.19 -9.93
CA SER A 157 -27.27 1.97 -8.96
C SER A 157 -26.84 2.18 -7.51
N GLY A 158 -25.52 2.08 -7.22
CA GLY A 158 -24.99 1.98 -5.87
C GLY A 158 -25.19 0.59 -5.23
N ASP A 159 -25.64 -0.41 -6.01
CA ASP A 159 -25.77 -1.80 -5.55
C ASP A 159 -24.52 -2.59 -5.96
N TYR A 160 -23.65 -2.81 -5.00
CA TYR A 160 -22.38 -3.51 -5.17
C TYR A 160 -22.46 -4.99 -4.77
N THR A 161 -23.66 -5.59 -4.81
CA THR A 161 -23.90 -7.00 -4.48
C THR A 161 -24.02 -7.89 -5.74
N GLY A 162 -24.18 -9.19 -5.56
CA GLY A 162 -24.55 -10.14 -6.61
C GLY A 162 -23.59 -10.17 -7.82
N GLU A 163 -24.08 -9.75 -8.99
CA GLU A 163 -23.30 -9.78 -10.23
C GLU A 163 -22.07 -8.86 -10.16
N TYR A 164 -22.15 -7.70 -9.46
CA TYR A 164 -21.01 -6.82 -9.24
C TYR A 164 -19.91 -7.54 -8.47
N GLN A 165 -20.22 -8.21 -7.37
CA GLN A 165 -19.22 -8.96 -6.61
C GLN A 165 -18.60 -10.10 -7.42
N THR A 166 -19.38 -10.77 -8.25
CA THR A 166 -18.86 -11.80 -9.16
C THR A 166 -17.85 -11.21 -10.15
N ALA A 167 -18.17 -10.06 -10.74
CA ALA A 167 -17.27 -9.36 -11.66
C ALA A 167 -16.04 -8.81 -10.93
N MET A 168 -16.20 -8.27 -9.71
CA MET A 168 -15.12 -7.79 -8.84
C MET A 168 -14.13 -8.93 -8.53
N MET A 169 -14.60 -10.08 -8.12
CA MET A 169 -13.72 -11.22 -7.84
C MET A 169 -13.00 -11.73 -9.10
N ALA A 170 -13.67 -11.71 -10.26
CA ALA A 170 -13.01 -12.06 -11.52
C ALA A 170 -11.90 -11.05 -11.90
N TYR A 171 -12.07 -9.77 -11.56
CA TYR A 171 -11.06 -8.73 -11.69
C TYR A 171 -9.91 -8.97 -10.71
N TYR A 172 -10.21 -9.18 -9.44
CA TYR A 172 -9.22 -9.40 -8.37
C TYR A 172 -8.31 -10.60 -8.64
N ASN A 173 -8.87 -11.70 -9.16
CA ASN A 173 -8.11 -12.88 -9.55
C ASN A 173 -7.16 -12.65 -10.74
N ARG A 174 -7.22 -11.51 -11.41
CA ARG A 174 -6.33 -11.14 -12.53
C ARG A 174 -5.32 -10.07 -12.14
N HIS A 175 -5.76 -9.10 -11.33
CA HIS A 175 -5.04 -7.85 -11.14
C HIS A 175 -4.62 -7.60 -9.68
N VAL A 176 -5.28 -8.24 -8.69
CA VAL A 176 -4.92 -8.13 -7.27
C VAL A 176 -4.04 -9.29 -6.83
N CYS A 177 -4.52 -10.53 -6.98
CA CYS A 177 -3.72 -11.74 -6.66
C CYS A 177 -4.11 -12.89 -7.59
N ARG A 178 -3.12 -13.43 -8.32
CA ARG A 178 -3.33 -14.49 -9.33
C ARG A 178 -3.06 -15.90 -8.79
N LEU A 179 -2.63 -16.02 -7.53
CA LEU A 179 -2.51 -17.33 -6.89
C LEU A 179 -3.88 -17.99 -6.75
N ASN A 180 -3.93 -19.30 -6.94
CA ASN A 180 -5.17 -20.06 -6.77
C ASN A 180 -4.84 -21.43 -6.11
N PRO A 181 -5.30 -21.67 -4.86
CA PRO A 181 -6.06 -20.76 -4.02
C PRO A 181 -5.26 -19.54 -3.55
N TRP A 182 -5.94 -18.49 -3.09
CA TRP A 182 -5.29 -17.38 -2.41
C TRP A 182 -4.63 -17.87 -1.12
N PRO A 183 -3.44 -17.35 -0.73
CA PRO A 183 -2.77 -17.76 0.49
C PRO A 183 -3.58 -17.46 1.75
N ASP A 184 -3.44 -18.29 2.77
CA ASP A 184 -4.14 -18.12 4.05
C ASP A 184 -3.86 -16.75 4.67
N SER A 185 -2.62 -16.26 4.61
CA SER A 185 -2.24 -14.93 5.08
C SER A 185 -3.03 -13.79 4.42
N LEU A 186 -3.31 -13.89 3.12
CA LEU A 186 -4.15 -12.93 2.39
C LEU A 186 -5.62 -13.05 2.82
N LEU A 187 -6.13 -14.27 2.94
CA LEU A 187 -7.51 -14.51 3.40
C LEU A 187 -7.74 -13.98 4.81
N GLU A 188 -6.79 -14.21 5.73
CA GLU A 188 -6.83 -13.65 7.08
C GLU A 188 -6.77 -12.12 7.11
N ALA A 189 -5.95 -11.52 6.24
CA ALA A 189 -5.84 -10.08 6.14
C ALA A 189 -7.13 -9.45 5.57
N LEU A 190 -7.79 -10.11 4.62
CA LEU A 190 -9.09 -9.69 4.08
C LEU A 190 -10.22 -9.85 5.09
N ASP A 191 -10.24 -10.95 5.87
CA ASP A 191 -11.22 -11.13 6.96
C ASP A 191 -11.08 -10.04 8.03
N GLY A 192 -9.86 -9.57 8.24
CA GLY A 192 -9.54 -8.47 9.16
C GLY A 192 -9.71 -7.05 8.59
N LEU A 193 -10.10 -6.90 7.32
CA LEU A 193 -10.27 -5.59 6.69
C LEU A 193 -11.37 -4.78 7.38
N ASN A 194 -11.02 -3.58 7.83
CA ASN A 194 -12.02 -2.66 8.37
C ASN A 194 -12.74 -1.92 7.24
N MET A 195 -13.94 -2.40 6.91
CA MET A 195 -14.77 -1.82 5.85
C MET A 195 -15.19 -0.38 6.13
N ASP A 196 -15.27 0.05 7.41
CA ASP A 196 -15.57 1.46 7.73
C ASP A 196 -14.44 2.38 7.29
N VAL A 197 -13.18 1.97 7.49
CA VAL A 197 -12.01 2.69 6.98
C VAL A 197 -11.97 2.65 5.47
N TYR A 198 -12.08 1.45 4.91
CA TYR A 198 -11.95 1.22 3.47
C TYR A 198 -12.98 2.02 2.67
N GLN A 199 -14.25 1.93 3.02
CA GLN A 199 -15.32 2.67 2.34
C GLN A 199 -15.26 4.18 2.54
N THR A 200 -14.85 4.64 3.74
CA THR A 200 -14.71 6.08 4.01
C THR A 200 -13.58 6.70 3.20
N MET A 201 -12.46 6.01 3.12
CA MET A 201 -11.28 6.52 2.43
C MET A 201 -11.27 6.21 0.94
N TRP A 202 -11.64 4.98 0.54
CA TRP A 202 -11.53 4.49 -0.83
C TRP A 202 -12.90 4.27 -1.50
N GLY A 203 -13.56 3.16 -1.24
CA GLY A 203 -14.84 2.85 -1.85
C GLY A 203 -15.23 1.36 -1.73
N PRO A 204 -16.18 0.89 -2.53
CA PRO A 204 -16.67 -0.48 -2.45
C PRO A 204 -15.73 -1.53 -3.07
N SER A 205 -14.80 -1.13 -3.95
CA SER A 205 -13.82 -2.01 -4.61
C SER A 205 -12.59 -1.25 -5.06
N GLU A 206 -11.54 -1.95 -5.51
CA GLU A 206 -10.30 -1.35 -6.01
C GLU A 206 -10.51 -0.41 -7.21
N PHE A 207 -11.54 -0.65 -8.03
CA PHE A 207 -11.83 0.12 -9.23
C PHE A 207 -13.03 1.08 -9.11
N THR A 208 -13.67 1.20 -7.94
CA THR A 208 -14.80 2.12 -7.72
C THR A 208 -14.50 3.03 -6.54
N VAL A 209 -13.92 4.19 -6.85
CA VAL A 209 -13.44 5.14 -5.83
C VAL A 209 -14.50 6.19 -5.54
N THR A 210 -15.08 6.13 -4.35
CA THR A 210 -16.14 7.04 -3.88
C THR A 210 -15.81 7.76 -2.58
N GLY A 211 -14.73 7.34 -1.92
CA GLY A 211 -14.30 7.86 -0.63
C GLY A 211 -13.48 9.14 -0.70
N LYS A 212 -12.87 9.50 0.42
CA LYS A 212 -12.08 10.74 0.56
C LYS A 212 -10.86 10.82 -0.36
N LEU A 213 -10.36 9.67 -0.83
CA LEU A 213 -9.23 9.59 -1.75
C LEU A 213 -9.59 9.78 -3.23
N LYS A 214 -10.85 10.08 -3.57
CA LYS A 214 -11.30 10.22 -4.97
C LYS A 214 -10.52 11.28 -5.78
N ASP A 215 -10.07 12.33 -5.13
CA ASP A 215 -9.30 13.44 -5.74
C ASP A 215 -7.83 13.44 -5.28
N PHE A 216 -7.35 12.33 -4.70
CA PHE A 216 -5.99 12.22 -4.21
C PHE A 216 -4.99 12.17 -5.35
N ASP A 217 -4.05 13.13 -5.37
CA ASP A 217 -3.05 13.23 -6.44
C ASP A 217 -1.74 13.84 -5.92
N LEU A 218 -0.71 13.02 -5.82
CA LEU A 218 0.65 13.44 -5.48
C LEU A 218 1.54 13.61 -6.72
N TYR A 219 1.08 13.13 -7.89
CA TYR A 219 1.88 13.05 -9.10
C TYR A 219 2.55 14.38 -9.49
N PRO A 220 1.86 15.54 -9.44
CA PRO A 220 2.49 16.82 -9.80
C PRO A 220 3.63 17.25 -8.87
N ARG A 221 3.71 16.66 -7.66
CA ARG A 221 4.66 17.04 -6.63
C ARG A 221 5.76 16.01 -6.37
N LEU A 222 5.76 14.86 -7.05
CA LEU A 222 6.74 13.79 -6.82
C LEU A 222 8.18 14.24 -7.05
N HIS A 223 8.39 15.27 -7.90
CA HIS A 223 9.70 15.88 -8.15
C HIS A 223 10.32 16.56 -6.91
N GLU A 224 9.53 16.86 -5.88
CA GLU A 224 10.02 17.42 -4.60
C GLU A 224 10.72 16.37 -3.72
N ILE A 225 10.47 15.07 -3.98
CA ILE A 225 11.08 13.96 -3.22
C ILE A 225 12.39 13.57 -3.90
N THR A 226 13.50 14.03 -3.36
CA THR A 226 14.84 13.94 -3.98
C THR A 226 15.71 12.80 -3.44
N ILE A 227 15.22 12.00 -2.51
CA ILE A 227 15.93 10.82 -1.99
C ILE A 227 15.74 9.62 -2.92
N PRO A 228 16.58 8.55 -2.80
CA PRO A 228 16.43 7.34 -3.59
C PRO A 228 15.06 6.68 -3.42
N VAL A 229 14.44 6.26 -4.53
CA VAL A 229 13.14 5.60 -4.57
C VAL A 229 13.23 4.32 -5.40
N LEU A 230 12.74 3.20 -4.88
CA LEU A 230 12.46 2.00 -5.64
C LEU A 230 10.95 1.89 -5.87
N LEU A 231 10.54 1.79 -7.12
CA LEU A 231 9.16 1.54 -7.53
C LEU A 231 9.04 0.09 -8.04
N THR A 232 8.06 -0.66 -7.55
CA THR A 232 7.80 -2.02 -8.06
C THR A 232 6.32 -2.23 -8.36
N CYS A 233 6.01 -3.03 -9.39
CA CYS A 233 4.67 -3.55 -9.66
C CYS A 233 4.75 -4.93 -10.32
N GLY A 234 3.65 -5.66 -10.36
CA GLY A 234 3.51 -6.83 -11.23
C GLY A 234 3.27 -6.44 -12.69
N ASP A 235 3.53 -7.35 -13.63
CA ASP A 235 3.22 -7.14 -15.06
C ASP A 235 1.72 -7.20 -15.36
N ASN A 236 0.91 -7.69 -14.41
CA ASN A 236 -0.55 -7.72 -14.45
C ASN A 236 -1.20 -6.90 -13.32
N ASP A 237 -0.43 -5.99 -12.72
CA ASP A 237 -0.88 -5.16 -11.60
C ASP A 237 -2.06 -4.27 -12.03
N GLU A 238 -2.95 -4.01 -11.11
CA GLU A 238 -3.99 -2.99 -11.27
C GLU A 238 -3.40 -1.57 -11.32
N ALA A 239 -2.28 -1.31 -10.64
CA ALA A 239 -1.44 -0.14 -10.84
C ALA A 239 -0.54 -0.37 -12.07
N GLY A 240 -1.01 -0.02 -13.26
CA GLY A 240 -0.42 -0.41 -14.54
C GLY A 240 1.06 -0.01 -14.70
N VAL A 241 1.81 -0.85 -15.42
CA VAL A 241 3.24 -0.61 -15.73
C VAL A 241 3.48 0.76 -16.34
N LYS A 242 2.53 1.28 -17.13
CA LYS A 242 2.61 2.62 -17.72
C LYS A 242 2.60 3.70 -16.64
N THR A 243 1.69 3.60 -15.69
CA THR A 243 1.60 4.52 -14.55
C THR A 243 2.87 4.47 -13.71
N LEU A 244 3.44 3.28 -13.48
CA LEU A 244 4.70 3.16 -12.77
C LEU A 244 5.85 3.87 -13.50
N LYS A 245 5.89 3.81 -14.84
CA LYS A 245 6.87 4.57 -15.66
C LYS A 245 6.66 6.08 -15.54
N ASP A 246 5.40 6.53 -15.55
CA ASP A 246 5.07 7.94 -15.35
C ASP A 246 5.59 8.42 -13.98
N PHE A 247 5.39 7.63 -12.91
CA PHE A 247 5.94 7.92 -11.59
C PHE A 247 7.48 7.91 -11.58
N GLN A 248 8.12 6.93 -12.22
CA GLN A 248 9.57 6.88 -12.30
C GLN A 248 10.16 8.16 -12.93
N MET A 249 9.52 8.68 -13.97
CA MET A 249 9.96 9.93 -14.61
C MET A 249 9.72 11.16 -13.75
N ALA A 250 8.74 11.12 -12.84
CA ALA A 250 8.42 12.24 -11.97
C ALA A 250 9.35 12.34 -10.75
N PHE A 251 9.87 11.22 -10.24
CA PHE A 251 10.85 11.23 -9.16
C PHE A 251 12.28 11.50 -9.68
N PRO A 252 13.06 12.39 -9.07
CA PRO A 252 14.44 12.68 -9.51
C PRO A 252 15.41 11.50 -9.42
N GLN A 253 15.20 10.57 -8.48
CA GLN A 253 16.11 9.45 -8.19
C GLN A 253 15.34 8.13 -8.06
N ALA A 254 14.48 7.81 -9.02
CA ALA A 254 13.72 6.56 -8.98
C ALA A 254 14.33 5.46 -9.84
N GLN A 255 14.43 4.28 -9.24
CA GLN A 255 14.61 3.00 -9.94
C GLN A 255 13.24 2.31 -10.05
N MET A 256 13.06 1.50 -11.07
CA MET A 256 11.81 0.79 -11.30
C MET A 256 12.08 -0.68 -11.63
N ALA A 257 11.26 -1.58 -11.09
CA ALA A 257 11.26 -2.99 -11.45
C ALA A 257 9.82 -3.49 -11.67
N VAL A 258 9.61 -4.19 -12.78
CA VAL A 258 8.36 -4.92 -13.07
C VAL A 258 8.59 -6.39 -12.75
N ILE A 259 7.78 -6.93 -11.85
CA ILE A 259 7.88 -8.33 -11.44
C ILE A 259 7.05 -9.19 -12.40
N PRO A 260 7.69 -10.12 -13.13
CA PRO A 260 7.00 -10.92 -14.14
C PRO A 260 6.06 -11.94 -13.51
N ASN A 261 4.97 -12.25 -14.22
CA ASN A 261 3.93 -13.20 -13.82
C ASN A 261 3.30 -12.89 -12.45
N ALA A 262 3.17 -11.62 -12.12
CA ALA A 262 2.60 -11.15 -10.87
C ALA A 262 1.60 -10.02 -11.10
N SER A 263 0.77 -9.75 -10.09
CA SER A 263 -0.20 -8.66 -10.08
C SER A 263 0.06 -7.71 -8.91
N HIS A 264 -0.98 -7.13 -8.32
CA HIS A 264 -0.85 -6.14 -7.24
C HIS A 264 -0.06 -6.66 -6.02
N LEU A 265 -0.30 -7.91 -5.65
CA LEU A 265 0.40 -8.57 -4.55
C LEU A 265 1.66 -9.31 -5.03
N HIS A 266 2.44 -8.67 -5.92
CA HIS A 266 3.63 -9.26 -6.54
C HIS A 266 4.68 -9.75 -5.51
N GLN A 267 4.76 -9.16 -4.33
CA GLN A 267 5.61 -9.61 -3.24
C GLN A 267 5.17 -10.96 -2.64
N ILE A 268 3.89 -11.31 -2.77
CA ILE A 268 3.35 -12.62 -2.38
C ILE A 268 3.44 -13.61 -3.54
N GLU A 269 3.15 -13.17 -4.75
CA GLU A 269 3.10 -14.02 -5.93
C GLU A 269 4.49 -14.45 -6.42
N GLN A 270 5.49 -13.56 -6.30
CA GLN A 270 6.87 -13.78 -6.73
C GLN A 270 7.88 -13.35 -5.65
N PRO A 271 7.84 -13.93 -4.44
CA PRO A 271 8.59 -13.44 -3.28
C PRO A 271 10.11 -13.47 -3.51
N GLN A 272 10.63 -14.46 -4.23
CA GLN A 272 12.07 -14.57 -4.48
C GLN A 272 12.58 -13.47 -5.42
N ILE A 273 11.80 -13.15 -6.47
CA ILE A 273 12.17 -12.07 -7.39
C ILE A 273 12.08 -10.72 -6.69
N TYR A 274 10.99 -10.51 -5.93
CA TYR A 274 10.81 -9.31 -5.13
C TYR A 274 11.96 -9.10 -4.14
N LYS A 275 12.34 -10.13 -3.40
CA LYS A 275 13.49 -10.12 -2.48
C LYS A 275 14.80 -9.71 -3.16
N ILE A 276 15.08 -10.28 -4.34
CA ILE A 276 16.30 -9.94 -5.11
C ILE A 276 16.30 -8.45 -5.48
N VAL A 277 15.19 -7.94 -6.03
CA VAL A 277 15.05 -6.54 -6.45
C VAL A 277 15.24 -5.59 -5.28
N VAL A 278 14.54 -5.84 -4.17
CA VAL A 278 14.64 -4.99 -2.97
C VAL A 278 16.03 -5.05 -2.35
N ASN A 279 16.64 -6.23 -2.23
CA ASN A 279 17.99 -6.35 -1.68
C ASN A 279 19.03 -5.65 -2.55
N GLU A 280 18.91 -5.68 -3.88
CA GLU A 280 19.81 -4.95 -4.76
C GLU A 280 19.75 -3.43 -4.53
N PHE A 281 18.53 -2.90 -4.41
CA PHE A 281 18.34 -1.49 -4.06
C PHE A 281 18.95 -1.15 -2.68
N LEU A 282 18.70 -2.00 -1.68
CA LEU A 282 19.14 -1.78 -0.31
C LEU A 282 20.67 -1.85 -0.10
N LYS A 283 21.43 -2.45 -1.02
CA LYS A 283 22.91 -2.47 -0.94
C LYS A 283 23.54 -1.08 -0.95
N ASN A 284 22.84 -0.11 -1.53
CA ASN A 284 23.34 1.25 -1.71
C ASN A 284 22.70 2.25 -0.73
N GLN A 285 21.96 1.74 0.32
CA GLN A 285 21.23 2.56 1.29
C GLN A 285 21.73 2.38 2.72
#